data_88eb33f238387a28cc6f682b0e23d05a
#
_entry.id   88eb33f238387a28cc6f682b0e23d05a
#
_cell.length_a   1.000
_cell.length_b   1.000
_cell.length_c   1.000
_cell.angle_alpha   90.00
_cell.angle_beta   90.00
_cell.angle_gamma   90.00
#
_symmetry.space_group_name_H-M   'P 1'
#
loop_
_entity.id
_entity.type
_entity.pdbx_description
1 polymer ?
#
loop_
_entity_poly.entity_id
_entity_poly.type
_entity_poly.pdbx_seq_one_letter_code
_entity_poly.pdbx_strand_id
1 'polypeptide(L)'
;MKKIRFRNHISVVLEQLGAASWVVFVLLLTNVDDVVEFFENGTSEEINMTALIVGAVLFGILVLACIYQLLLWSKTYISICDNSIVIEKNTLHKKKNTIGIKNISNVNTEQNLFEMVLGTCKVKLDTNSMSTADQTDVKIVLKKTDAEQLKSYIMKLMRQCKGEEEPAETQEAMVWNLEAQTKDMVMHGFLSINIFSVFVALGSFVGVVGIFMAAASKISAGESLIGILLSVMMAAGMCISAIWGIVKGFIRYYGFKIARREDKLHICYGLLKKVNYTIPIEKINGVIFRQSFAARITGQYMAEIINIGMGDDAAEAEAFLFPYCKKESVKVRLKQLLPEFEHTVQMEYEKQPKETWIAWLWPSFLYFLFAVFATVAGAIYMPKYSKWMLAGVVLVSVWALLLVIAHYHTAGSRLGKEELILVQGYFRKTYCFLPYRKIQYVELKQNFPAKLVRLQKGEIHLLASARNRIQNIPFFSEKDGEVIKERLLR
;
A
#
# COMPACT_ATOMS: atom_id res chain seq x y z
N MET A 1 9.77 41.28 8.22
CA MET A 1 9.07 40.04 7.79
C MET A 1 9.64 39.58 6.47
N LYS A 2 10.44 38.52 6.45
CA LYS A 2 11.02 37.98 5.21
C LYS A 2 9.99 37.04 4.56
N LYS A 3 9.30 37.52 3.52
CA LYS A 3 8.40 36.68 2.71
C LYS A 3 9.24 35.99 1.64
N ILE A 4 9.46 34.67 1.77
CA ILE A 4 10.13 33.87 0.75
C ILE A 4 9.04 33.39 -0.20
N ARG A 5 9.16 33.68 -1.50
CA ARG A 5 8.20 33.29 -2.54
C ARG A 5 8.93 32.49 -3.64
N PHE A 6 8.42 31.29 -3.94
CA PHE A 6 8.99 30.40 -4.95
C PHE A 6 7.90 29.60 -5.67
N ARG A 7 8.30 28.81 -6.65
CA ARG A 7 7.43 27.87 -7.40
C ARG A 7 7.95 26.47 -7.27
N ASN A 8 7.07 25.50 -7.53
CA ASN A 8 7.50 24.12 -7.73
C ASN A 8 8.45 24.01 -8.93
N HIS A 9 9.34 23.03 -8.89
CA HIS A 9 10.21 22.73 -10.01
C HIS A 9 9.37 22.25 -11.21
N ILE A 10 9.80 22.55 -12.45
CA ILE A 10 9.09 22.21 -13.67
C ILE A 10 8.89 20.69 -13.85
N SER A 11 9.70 19.87 -13.19
CA SER A 11 9.53 18.40 -13.18
C SER A 11 8.14 17.93 -12.79
N VAL A 12 7.38 18.72 -12.02
CA VAL A 12 5.97 18.40 -11.68
C VAL A 12 5.10 18.32 -12.93
N VAL A 13 5.33 19.23 -13.89
CA VAL A 13 4.61 19.23 -15.17
C VAL A 13 4.98 17.99 -15.99
N LEU A 14 6.28 17.67 -16.05
CA LEU A 14 6.78 16.50 -16.78
C LEU A 14 6.25 15.18 -16.20
N GLU A 15 6.17 15.07 -14.87
CA GLU A 15 5.61 13.89 -14.18
C GLU A 15 4.13 13.69 -14.54
N GLN A 16 3.34 14.75 -14.52
CA GLN A 16 1.91 14.71 -14.88
C GLN A 16 1.67 14.41 -16.36
N LEU A 17 2.52 14.96 -17.23
CA LEU A 17 2.47 14.68 -18.68
C LEU A 17 2.87 13.23 -18.99
N GLY A 18 3.85 12.66 -18.27
CA GLY A 18 4.24 11.26 -18.41
C GLY A 18 3.07 10.30 -18.17
N ALA A 19 2.22 10.58 -17.18
CA ALA A 19 1.02 9.78 -16.93
C ALA A 19 -0.01 9.87 -18.06
N ALA A 20 -0.23 11.08 -18.63
CA ALA A 20 -1.12 11.26 -19.78
C ALA A 20 -0.56 10.61 -21.06
N SER A 21 0.74 10.74 -21.31
CA SER A 21 1.42 10.12 -22.45
C SER A 21 1.37 8.59 -22.41
N TRP A 22 1.38 7.98 -21.22
CA TRP A 22 1.24 6.54 -21.07
C TRP A 22 -0.11 6.02 -21.57
N VAL A 23 -1.20 6.75 -21.29
CA VAL A 23 -2.53 6.39 -21.79
C VAL A 23 -2.56 6.43 -23.32
N VAL A 24 -1.99 7.49 -23.93
CA VAL A 24 -1.91 7.61 -25.40
C VAL A 24 -1.03 6.48 -25.98
N PHE A 25 0.08 6.15 -25.32
CA PHE A 25 0.96 5.06 -25.75
C PHE A 25 0.24 3.70 -25.73
N VAL A 26 -0.53 3.41 -24.68
CA VAL A 26 -1.34 2.18 -24.61
C VAL A 26 -2.39 2.15 -25.71
N LEU A 27 -3.07 3.26 -25.98
CA LEU A 27 -4.05 3.36 -27.07
C LEU A 27 -3.40 3.16 -28.45
N LEU A 28 -2.18 3.66 -28.68
CA LEU A 28 -1.41 3.40 -29.89
C LEU A 28 -1.01 1.92 -30.01
N LEU A 29 -0.62 1.29 -28.90
CA LEU A 29 -0.28 -0.13 -28.89
C LEU A 29 -1.48 -1.05 -29.17
N THR A 30 -2.68 -0.67 -28.72
CA THR A 30 -3.89 -1.46 -29.00
C THR A 30 -4.36 -1.37 -30.44
N ASN A 31 -3.86 -0.38 -31.21
CA ASN A 31 -4.16 -0.15 -32.64
C ASN A 31 -2.88 -0.20 -33.49
N VAL A 32 -1.92 -1.05 -33.08
CA VAL A 32 -0.62 -1.15 -33.79
C VAL A 32 -0.80 -1.52 -35.26
N ASP A 33 -1.74 -2.42 -35.58
CA ASP A 33 -1.99 -2.87 -36.93
C ASP A 33 -2.41 -1.68 -37.84
N ASP A 34 -3.34 -0.83 -37.37
CA ASP A 34 -3.77 0.37 -38.07
C ASP A 34 -2.63 1.40 -38.22
N VAL A 35 -1.77 1.50 -37.22
CA VAL A 35 -0.61 2.41 -37.23
C VAL A 35 0.47 1.92 -38.22
N VAL A 36 0.76 0.62 -38.23
CA VAL A 36 1.72 0.02 -39.17
C VAL A 36 1.22 0.15 -40.62
N GLU A 37 -0.05 -0.14 -40.87
CA GLU A 37 -0.67 0.00 -42.18
C GLU A 37 -0.61 1.45 -42.70
N PHE A 38 -0.78 2.44 -41.79
CA PHE A 38 -0.59 3.86 -42.13
C PHE A 38 0.84 4.19 -42.58
N PHE A 39 1.87 3.61 -41.94
CA PHE A 39 3.27 3.87 -42.30
C PHE A 39 3.75 3.08 -43.52
N GLU A 40 3.21 1.88 -43.73
CA GLU A 40 3.63 1.03 -44.87
C GLU A 40 2.95 1.40 -46.19
N ASN A 41 1.66 1.73 -46.17
CA ASN A 41 0.87 1.92 -47.41
C ASN A 41 0.76 3.37 -47.85
N GLY A 42 1.31 4.34 -47.11
CA GLY A 42 1.34 5.77 -47.43
C GLY A 42 0.17 6.22 -48.30
N THR A 43 -0.82 6.92 -47.80
CA THR A 43 -1.92 7.57 -48.53
C THR A 43 -2.64 6.75 -49.62
N SER A 44 -2.78 5.44 -49.52
CA SER A 44 -3.72 4.67 -50.31
C SER A 44 -5.15 4.94 -49.84
N GLU A 45 -6.10 4.98 -50.75
CA GLU A 45 -7.48 5.53 -50.64
C GLU A 45 -8.38 4.89 -49.54
N GLU A 46 -7.90 3.92 -48.79
CA GLU A 46 -8.63 3.27 -47.69
C GLU A 46 -8.08 3.56 -46.29
N ILE A 47 -7.36 4.68 -46.09
CA ILE A 47 -7.03 5.10 -44.74
C ILE A 47 -8.32 5.25 -43.96
N ASN A 48 -8.45 4.48 -42.90
CA ASN A 48 -9.62 4.56 -42.04
C ASN A 48 -9.71 5.98 -41.44
N MET A 49 -10.42 6.86 -42.14
CA MET A 49 -10.56 8.29 -41.80
C MET A 49 -10.95 8.47 -40.34
N THR A 50 -11.64 7.48 -39.77
CA THR A 50 -12.02 7.43 -38.39
C THR A 50 -10.79 7.29 -37.45
N ALA A 51 -9.82 6.44 -37.81
CA ALA A 51 -8.60 6.26 -37.01
C ALA A 51 -7.74 7.52 -37.00
N LEU A 52 -7.65 8.20 -38.15
CA LEU A 52 -6.91 9.45 -38.30
C LEU A 52 -7.58 10.60 -37.50
N ILE A 53 -8.90 10.71 -37.54
CA ILE A 53 -9.66 11.67 -36.74
C ILE A 53 -9.48 11.39 -35.25
N VAL A 54 -9.61 10.14 -34.81
CA VAL A 54 -9.42 9.74 -33.43
C VAL A 54 -8.01 10.06 -32.95
N GLY A 55 -6.98 9.74 -33.74
CA GLY A 55 -5.58 10.07 -33.45
C GLY A 55 -5.36 11.59 -33.32
N ALA A 56 -5.90 12.38 -34.24
CA ALA A 56 -5.80 13.85 -34.21
C ALA A 56 -6.52 14.45 -32.98
N VAL A 57 -7.70 13.91 -32.61
CA VAL A 57 -8.44 14.34 -31.43
C VAL A 57 -7.66 13.99 -30.15
N LEU A 58 -7.12 12.78 -30.02
CA LEU A 58 -6.31 12.37 -28.89
C LEU A 58 -5.04 13.23 -28.74
N PHE A 59 -4.36 13.49 -29.85
CA PHE A 59 -3.20 14.40 -29.86
C PHE A 59 -3.59 15.84 -29.47
N GLY A 60 -4.71 16.35 -29.95
CA GLY A 60 -5.25 17.64 -29.57
C GLY A 60 -5.55 17.73 -28.06
N ILE A 61 -6.17 16.69 -27.49
CA ILE A 61 -6.43 16.60 -26.05
C ILE A 61 -5.11 16.58 -25.23
N LEU A 62 -4.10 15.85 -25.70
CA LEU A 62 -2.78 15.81 -25.05
C LEU A 62 -2.12 17.20 -25.05
N VAL A 63 -2.14 17.89 -26.18
CA VAL A 63 -1.59 19.26 -26.32
C VAL A 63 -2.32 20.23 -25.39
N LEU A 64 -3.64 20.17 -25.34
CA LEU A 64 -4.45 21.00 -24.45
C LEU A 64 -4.15 20.69 -22.98
N ALA A 65 -3.98 19.42 -22.61
CA ALA A 65 -3.58 19.00 -21.27
C ALA A 65 -2.18 19.55 -20.93
N CYS A 66 -1.23 19.50 -21.85
CA CYS A 66 0.10 20.10 -21.68
C CYS A 66 0.03 21.59 -21.40
N ILE A 67 -0.70 22.33 -22.25
CA ILE A 67 -0.87 23.79 -22.09
C ILE A 67 -1.53 24.11 -20.75
N TYR A 68 -2.56 23.37 -20.36
CA TYR A 68 -3.27 23.55 -19.11
C TYR A 68 -2.34 23.31 -17.90
N GLN A 69 -1.54 22.25 -17.91
CA GLN A 69 -0.59 21.96 -16.82
C GLN A 69 0.52 23.01 -16.72
N LEU A 70 1.05 23.49 -17.85
CA LEU A 70 2.01 24.58 -17.88
C LEU A 70 1.42 25.89 -17.31
N LEU A 71 0.17 26.21 -17.64
CA LEU A 71 -0.54 27.37 -17.10
C LEU A 71 -0.75 27.22 -15.58
N LEU A 72 -1.19 26.04 -15.09
CA LEU A 72 -1.32 25.75 -13.67
C LEU A 72 -0.01 25.95 -12.93
N TRP A 73 1.08 25.38 -13.43
CA TRP A 73 2.41 25.50 -12.85
C TRP A 73 2.88 26.97 -12.83
N SER A 74 2.73 27.69 -13.94
CA SER A 74 3.18 29.09 -14.07
C SER A 74 2.42 30.06 -13.16
N LYS A 75 1.17 29.73 -12.80
CA LYS A 75 0.30 30.56 -11.94
C LYS A 75 0.23 30.08 -10.49
N THR A 76 0.96 29.01 -10.13
CA THR A 76 1.03 28.51 -8.76
C THR A 76 2.28 29.03 -8.05
N TYR A 77 2.10 29.72 -6.91
CA TYR A 77 3.15 30.25 -6.07
C TYR A 77 3.02 29.74 -4.64
N ILE A 78 4.16 29.47 -4.03
CA ILE A 78 4.27 29.09 -2.62
C ILE A 78 5.00 30.23 -1.92
N SER A 79 4.43 30.73 -0.83
CA SER A 79 5.02 31.78 -0.01
C SER A 79 5.11 31.31 1.43
N ILE A 80 6.27 31.50 2.05
CA ILE A 80 6.49 31.21 3.46
C ILE A 80 6.56 32.54 4.19
N CYS A 81 5.70 32.70 5.17
CA CYS A 81 5.68 33.81 6.12
C CYS A 81 6.03 33.24 7.50
N ASP A 82 6.40 34.11 8.45
CA ASP A 82 6.90 33.70 9.78
C ASP A 82 5.96 32.72 10.52
N ASN A 83 4.65 32.77 10.25
CA ASN A 83 3.66 31.96 10.95
C ASN A 83 2.78 31.08 10.03
N SER A 84 2.99 31.12 8.71
CA SER A 84 2.14 30.38 7.77
C SER A 84 2.83 30.09 6.43
N ILE A 85 2.43 29.00 5.82
CA ILE A 85 2.74 28.65 4.43
C ILE A 85 1.49 28.93 3.60
N VAL A 86 1.63 29.75 2.57
CA VAL A 86 0.53 30.19 1.70
C VAL A 86 0.76 29.66 0.30
N ILE A 87 -0.19 28.92 -0.24
CA ILE A 87 -0.19 28.41 -1.61
C ILE A 87 -1.25 29.14 -2.39
N GLU A 88 -0.83 29.92 -3.37
CA GLU A 88 -1.68 30.73 -4.22
C GLU A 88 -1.72 30.12 -5.63
N LYS A 89 -2.90 29.71 -6.10
CA LYS A 89 -3.16 29.30 -7.48
C LYS A 89 -3.96 30.40 -8.15
N ASN A 90 -3.30 31.20 -9.00
CA ASN A 90 -3.90 32.33 -9.71
C ASN A 90 -4.34 31.91 -11.14
N THR A 91 -5.15 30.86 -11.25
CA THR A 91 -5.77 30.39 -12.50
C THR A 91 -7.18 30.97 -12.66
N LEU A 92 -7.96 30.45 -13.61
CA LEU A 92 -9.38 30.84 -13.78
C LEU A 92 -10.18 30.74 -12.47
N HIS A 93 -9.88 29.73 -11.64
CA HIS A 93 -10.37 29.62 -10.26
C HIS A 93 -9.25 29.98 -9.30
N LYS A 94 -9.29 31.20 -8.74
CA LYS A 94 -8.33 31.63 -7.73
C LYS A 94 -8.56 30.82 -6.44
N LYS A 95 -7.52 30.08 -6.02
CA LYS A 95 -7.52 29.33 -4.76
C LYS A 95 -6.31 29.74 -3.94
N LYS A 96 -6.56 30.10 -2.67
CA LYS A 96 -5.53 30.43 -1.69
C LYS A 96 -5.68 29.51 -0.50
N ASN A 97 -4.69 28.64 -0.28
CA ASN A 97 -4.61 27.79 0.89
C ASN A 97 -3.57 28.37 1.84
N THR A 98 -3.93 28.56 3.10
CA THR A 98 -3.04 29.05 4.15
C THR A 98 -2.95 28.01 5.26
N ILE A 99 -1.73 27.59 5.56
CA ILE A 99 -1.44 26.58 6.58
C ILE A 99 -0.59 27.26 7.66
N GLY A 100 -1.09 27.30 8.88
CA GLY A 100 -0.33 27.80 10.02
C GLY A 100 0.83 26.86 10.36
N ILE A 101 2.03 27.40 10.61
CA ILE A 101 3.23 26.62 10.98
C ILE A 101 2.93 25.75 12.22
N LYS A 102 2.20 26.27 13.20
CA LYS A 102 1.79 25.54 14.42
C LYS A 102 0.93 24.30 14.14
N ASN A 103 0.25 24.27 13.00
CA ASN A 103 -0.61 23.15 12.61
C ASN A 103 0.14 22.09 11.80
N ILE A 104 1.38 22.37 11.39
CA ILE A 104 2.23 21.39 10.71
C ILE A 104 2.70 20.38 11.75
N SER A 105 2.40 19.13 11.51
CA SER A 105 2.79 18.04 12.39
C SER A 105 4.14 17.44 12.02
N ASN A 106 4.43 17.38 10.72
CA ASN A 106 5.63 16.74 10.22
C ASN A 106 6.05 17.28 8.84
N VAL A 107 7.36 17.17 8.56
CA VAL A 107 7.96 17.52 7.27
C VAL A 107 8.76 16.35 6.77
N ASN A 108 8.22 15.66 5.78
CA ASN A 108 8.81 14.48 5.18
C ASN A 108 9.46 14.81 3.84
N THR A 109 10.44 14.02 3.43
CA THR A 109 11.04 14.14 2.10
C THR A 109 10.97 12.82 1.37
N GLU A 110 10.67 12.91 0.09
CA GLU A 110 10.55 11.78 -0.80
C GLU A 110 11.22 12.09 -2.14
N GLN A 111 11.82 11.10 -2.75
CA GLN A 111 12.45 11.21 -4.06
C GLN A 111 12.22 9.93 -4.83
N ASN A 112 11.42 9.99 -5.89
CA ASN A 112 11.20 8.87 -6.80
C ASN A 112 12.33 8.79 -7.85
N LEU A 113 12.33 7.72 -8.66
CA LEU A 113 13.37 7.49 -9.67
C LEU A 113 13.48 8.65 -10.68
N PHE A 114 12.35 9.19 -11.14
CA PHE A 114 12.31 10.32 -12.05
C PHE A 114 12.90 11.58 -11.40
N GLU A 115 12.56 11.85 -10.13
CA GLU A 115 13.10 12.96 -9.36
C GLU A 115 14.60 12.77 -9.06
N MET A 116 15.06 11.53 -8.88
CA MET A 116 16.49 11.24 -8.72
C MET A 116 17.29 11.60 -9.98
N VAL A 117 16.78 11.26 -11.16
CA VAL A 117 17.41 11.58 -12.45
C VAL A 117 17.45 13.10 -12.67
N LEU A 118 16.39 13.81 -12.31
CA LEU A 118 16.29 15.28 -12.44
C LEU A 118 16.94 16.05 -11.29
N GLY A 119 17.46 15.38 -10.26
CA GLY A 119 18.05 16.02 -9.08
C GLY A 119 17.04 16.79 -8.23
N THR A 120 15.75 16.45 -8.31
CA THR A 120 14.66 17.06 -7.53
C THR A 120 14.26 16.22 -6.32
N CYS A 121 13.56 16.82 -5.38
CA CYS A 121 13.04 16.16 -4.19
C CYS A 121 11.69 16.76 -3.81
N LYS A 122 10.76 15.90 -3.40
CA LYS A 122 9.41 16.26 -2.95
C LYS A 122 9.43 16.45 -1.43
N VAL A 123 9.04 17.63 -0.96
CA VAL A 123 8.80 17.93 0.46
C VAL A 123 7.31 17.78 0.71
N LYS A 124 6.94 16.90 1.62
CA LYS A 124 5.56 16.64 2.06
C LYS A 124 5.36 17.27 3.44
N LEU A 125 4.31 18.06 3.57
CA LEU A 125 3.90 18.70 4.82
C LEU A 125 2.61 18.05 5.30
N ASP A 126 2.65 17.47 6.47
CA ASP A 126 1.49 16.85 7.11
C ASP A 126 0.93 17.80 8.18
N THR A 127 -0.38 18.00 8.23
CA THR A 127 -1.02 18.81 9.27
C THR A 127 -1.74 17.96 10.32
N ASN A 128 -2.14 18.59 11.43
CA ASN A 128 -2.91 17.96 12.48
C ASN A 128 -4.42 17.88 12.16
N SER A 129 -4.83 18.13 10.91
CA SER A 129 -6.23 18.11 10.53
C SER A 129 -6.78 16.69 10.43
N MET A 130 -7.93 16.43 11.05
CA MET A 130 -8.65 15.14 10.95
C MET A 130 -9.13 14.84 9.52
N SER A 131 -9.43 15.88 8.73
CA SER A 131 -9.90 15.73 7.35
C SER A 131 -8.82 15.23 6.39
N THR A 132 -7.55 15.31 6.78
CA THR A 132 -6.39 14.96 5.98
C THR A 132 -5.57 13.81 6.58
N ALA A 133 -6.18 13.04 7.48
CA ALA A 133 -5.52 11.90 8.12
C ALA A 133 -4.97 10.87 7.11
N ASP A 134 -5.59 10.79 5.94
CA ASP A 134 -5.24 9.87 4.86
C ASP A 134 -4.41 10.50 3.75
N GLN A 135 -4.21 11.84 3.77
CA GLN A 135 -3.57 12.56 2.66
C GLN A 135 -2.55 13.58 3.16
N THR A 136 -1.50 13.76 2.39
CA THR A 136 -0.54 14.85 2.59
C THR A 136 -1.19 16.18 2.18
N ASP A 137 -1.25 17.13 3.09
CA ASP A 137 -1.90 18.43 2.83
C ASP A 137 -1.20 19.22 1.72
N VAL A 138 0.13 19.18 1.69
CA VAL A 138 0.93 19.95 0.74
C VAL A 138 2.13 19.17 0.25
N LYS A 139 2.30 19.17 -1.08
CA LYS A 139 3.46 18.62 -1.78
C LYS A 139 4.20 19.75 -2.49
N ILE A 140 5.48 19.89 -2.19
CA ILE A 140 6.37 20.91 -2.77
C ILE A 140 7.55 20.19 -3.42
N VAL A 141 7.76 20.38 -4.71
CA VAL A 141 8.88 19.79 -5.46
C VAL A 141 9.91 20.86 -5.76
N LEU A 142 11.15 20.64 -5.30
CA LEU A 142 12.28 21.54 -5.48
C LEU A 142 13.53 20.76 -5.89
N LYS A 143 14.61 21.45 -6.23
CA LYS A 143 15.94 20.83 -6.29
C LYS A 143 16.29 20.26 -4.92
N LYS A 144 17.02 19.15 -4.89
CA LYS A 144 17.32 18.41 -3.64
C LYS A 144 17.93 19.32 -2.56
N THR A 145 18.88 20.18 -2.91
CA THR A 145 19.51 21.15 -1.99
C THR A 145 18.50 22.11 -1.39
N ASP A 146 17.62 22.67 -2.24
CA ASP A 146 16.61 23.65 -1.83
C ASP A 146 15.53 22.98 -0.98
N ALA A 147 15.20 21.73 -1.27
CA ALA A 147 14.24 20.93 -0.49
C ALA A 147 14.77 20.63 0.93
N GLU A 148 16.06 20.30 1.06
CA GLU A 148 16.71 20.08 2.36
C GLU A 148 16.78 21.38 3.17
N GLN A 149 17.12 22.50 2.54
CA GLN A 149 17.09 23.83 3.19
C GLN A 149 15.69 24.23 3.62
N LEU A 150 14.67 23.99 2.75
CA LEU A 150 13.28 24.26 3.07
C LEU A 150 12.81 23.42 4.27
N LYS A 151 13.14 22.12 4.28
CA LYS A 151 12.83 21.24 5.40
C LYS A 151 13.43 21.75 6.71
N SER A 152 14.72 22.09 6.72
CA SER A 152 15.40 22.60 7.91
C SER A 152 14.79 23.92 8.39
N TYR A 153 14.48 24.83 7.46
CA TYR A 153 13.84 26.11 7.77
C TYR A 153 12.44 25.95 8.39
N ILE A 154 11.58 25.11 7.79
CA ILE A 154 10.26 24.84 8.36
C ILE A 154 10.37 24.17 9.73
N MET A 155 11.28 23.21 9.90
CA MET A 155 11.51 22.57 11.20
C MET A 155 11.97 23.56 12.28
N LYS A 156 12.82 24.54 11.92
CA LYS A 156 13.23 25.63 12.81
C LYS A 156 12.05 26.49 13.21
N LEU A 157 11.19 26.90 12.26
CA LEU A 157 9.98 27.67 12.55
C LEU A 157 9.00 26.90 13.46
N MET A 158 8.83 25.59 13.22
CA MET A 158 7.98 24.75 14.06
C MET A 158 8.46 24.70 15.52
N ARG A 159 9.78 24.57 15.75
CA ARG A 159 10.38 24.60 17.09
C ARG A 159 10.16 25.96 17.77
N GLN A 160 10.43 27.05 17.05
CA GLN A 160 10.19 28.41 17.57
C GLN A 160 8.73 28.64 17.98
N CYS A 161 7.76 28.12 17.18
CA CYS A 161 6.35 28.19 17.53
C CYS A 161 5.97 27.36 18.76
N LYS A 162 6.75 26.33 19.11
CA LYS A 162 6.56 25.49 20.30
C LYS A 162 7.30 25.98 21.53
N GLY A 163 8.14 27.02 21.40
CA GLY A 163 8.97 27.54 22.49
C GLY A 163 10.13 26.61 22.85
N GLU A 164 10.51 25.70 21.97
CA GLU A 164 11.67 24.80 22.17
C GLU A 164 12.95 25.59 21.83
N GLU A 165 13.93 25.58 22.77
CA GLU A 165 15.25 26.20 22.54
C GLU A 165 15.98 25.50 21.38
N GLU A 166 16.79 26.27 20.62
CA GLU A 166 17.64 25.68 19.58
C GLU A 166 18.64 24.73 20.25
N PRO A 167 18.67 23.45 19.91
CA PRO A 167 19.80 22.62 20.28
C PRO A 167 21.06 23.24 19.68
N ALA A 168 22.12 23.39 20.46
CA ALA A 168 23.41 23.83 19.96
C ALA A 168 23.72 23.07 18.66
N GLU A 169 24.13 23.79 17.59
CA GLU A 169 24.42 23.23 16.26
C GLU A 169 25.57 22.21 16.32
N THR A 170 25.33 21.09 16.93
CA THR A 170 26.15 19.92 16.72
C THR A 170 25.47 19.12 15.63
N GLN A 171 25.99 19.25 14.41
CA GLN A 171 25.74 18.29 13.31
C GLN A 171 26.34 16.93 13.72
N GLU A 172 25.89 16.39 14.85
CA GLU A 172 26.21 15.01 15.17
C GLU A 172 25.57 14.13 14.10
N ALA A 173 26.41 13.40 13.38
CA ALA A 173 25.99 12.40 12.44
C ALA A 173 24.90 11.55 13.09
N MET A 174 23.73 11.44 12.46
CA MET A 174 22.59 10.74 13.01
C MET A 174 22.99 9.29 13.35
N VAL A 175 23.10 8.98 14.63
CA VAL A 175 23.36 7.61 15.10
C VAL A 175 22.05 6.81 14.93
N TRP A 176 22.09 5.78 14.11
CA TRP A 176 20.95 4.91 13.84
C TRP A 176 20.86 3.81 14.91
N ASN A 177 19.69 3.62 15.50
CA ASN A 177 19.45 2.52 16.45
C ASN A 177 19.42 1.16 15.74
N LEU A 178 18.91 1.14 14.51
CA LEU A 178 18.89 -0.05 13.68
C LEU A 178 19.23 0.34 12.23
N GLU A 179 20.24 -0.31 11.68
CA GLU A 179 20.60 -0.26 10.28
C GLU A 179 20.52 -1.68 9.72
N ALA A 180 19.59 -1.92 8.81
CA ALA A 180 19.41 -3.23 8.24
C ALA A 180 20.47 -3.50 7.18
N GLN A 181 21.18 -4.61 7.34
CA GLN A 181 22.15 -5.07 6.35
C GLN A 181 21.44 -5.59 5.10
N THR A 182 22.14 -5.60 3.96
CA THR A 182 21.62 -6.14 2.69
C THR A 182 21.09 -7.57 2.86
N LYS A 183 21.76 -8.39 3.68
CA LYS A 183 21.32 -9.75 4.01
C LYS A 183 19.95 -9.77 4.68
N ASP A 184 19.69 -8.86 5.61
CA ASP A 184 18.40 -8.76 6.31
C ASP A 184 17.28 -8.38 5.33
N MET A 185 17.58 -7.51 4.36
CA MET A 185 16.62 -7.10 3.33
C MET A 185 16.33 -8.21 2.31
N VAL A 186 17.33 -8.97 1.92
CA VAL A 186 17.14 -10.16 1.06
C VAL A 186 16.28 -11.19 1.79
N MET A 187 16.60 -11.49 3.05
CA MET A 187 15.79 -12.39 3.89
C MET A 187 14.37 -11.87 4.06
N HIS A 188 14.22 -10.57 4.29
CA HIS A 188 12.90 -9.92 4.37
C HIS A 188 12.11 -10.10 3.07
N GLY A 189 12.75 -9.93 1.91
CA GLY A 189 12.13 -10.16 0.59
C GLY A 189 11.60 -11.58 0.45
N PHE A 190 12.42 -12.59 0.75
CA PHE A 190 12.00 -14.00 0.72
C PHE A 190 10.86 -14.31 1.70
N LEU A 191 10.96 -13.83 2.94
CA LEU A 191 9.92 -14.06 3.94
C LEU A 191 8.63 -13.29 3.68
N SER A 192 8.67 -12.23 2.89
CA SER A 192 7.49 -11.43 2.51
C SER A 192 6.67 -12.06 1.38
N ILE A 193 7.15 -13.11 0.73
CA ILE A 193 6.48 -13.73 -0.40
C ILE A 193 5.10 -14.25 0.03
N ASN A 194 4.09 -13.88 -0.72
CA ASN A 194 2.74 -14.43 -0.54
C ASN A 194 2.70 -15.84 -1.15
N ILE A 195 2.31 -16.83 -0.36
CA ILE A 195 2.19 -18.21 -0.82
C ILE A 195 1.27 -18.34 -2.05
N PHE A 196 0.21 -17.53 -2.12
CA PHE A 196 -0.69 -17.50 -3.28
C PHE A 196 0.05 -17.07 -4.56
N SER A 197 0.93 -16.06 -4.47
CA SER A 197 1.76 -15.63 -5.61
C SER A 197 2.69 -16.74 -6.10
N VAL A 198 3.17 -17.61 -5.21
CA VAL A 198 3.98 -18.77 -5.57
C VAL A 198 3.16 -19.77 -6.37
N PHE A 199 1.93 -20.08 -5.93
CA PHE A 199 1.04 -20.97 -6.68
C PHE A 199 0.67 -20.40 -8.06
N VAL A 200 0.39 -19.09 -8.13
CA VAL A 200 0.12 -18.42 -9.42
C VAL A 200 1.34 -18.51 -10.32
N ALA A 201 2.55 -18.26 -9.81
CA ALA A 201 3.79 -18.36 -10.58
C ALA A 201 4.04 -19.78 -11.09
N LEU A 202 3.85 -20.80 -10.25
CA LEU A 202 3.98 -22.21 -10.64
C LEU A 202 2.93 -22.61 -11.67
N GLY A 203 1.68 -22.24 -11.48
CA GLY A 203 0.60 -22.48 -12.44
C GLY A 203 0.83 -21.79 -13.78
N SER A 204 1.33 -20.55 -13.75
CA SER A 204 1.73 -19.82 -14.95
C SER A 204 2.89 -20.51 -15.66
N PHE A 205 3.89 -20.97 -14.93
CA PHE A 205 5.03 -21.70 -15.52
C PHE A 205 4.60 -23.00 -16.21
N VAL A 206 3.72 -23.80 -15.57
CA VAL A 206 3.15 -25.01 -16.18
C VAL A 206 2.32 -24.66 -17.42
N GLY A 207 1.51 -23.59 -17.34
CA GLY A 207 0.74 -23.09 -18.50
C GLY A 207 1.63 -22.68 -19.68
N VAL A 208 2.72 -21.97 -19.38
CA VAL A 208 3.76 -21.57 -20.33
C VAL A 208 4.41 -22.78 -21.03
N VAL A 209 4.82 -23.77 -20.23
CA VAL A 209 5.39 -25.01 -20.78
C VAL A 209 4.36 -25.72 -21.68
N GLY A 210 3.11 -25.78 -21.25
CA GLY A 210 2.03 -26.35 -22.07
C GLY A 210 1.79 -25.61 -23.39
N ILE A 211 1.78 -24.27 -23.36
CA ILE A 211 1.66 -23.44 -24.57
C ILE A 211 2.88 -23.64 -25.48
N PHE A 212 4.09 -23.67 -24.91
CA PHE A 212 5.31 -23.89 -25.68
C PHE A 212 5.32 -25.29 -26.37
N MET A 213 4.92 -26.33 -25.65
CA MET A 213 4.79 -27.69 -26.19
C MET A 213 3.74 -27.75 -27.31
N ALA A 214 2.58 -27.09 -27.13
CA ALA A 214 1.55 -26.99 -28.14
C ALA A 214 2.01 -26.18 -29.38
N ALA A 215 2.73 -25.08 -29.15
CA ALA A 215 3.32 -24.28 -30.22
C ALA A 215 4.40 -25.05 -31.00
N ALA A 216 5.27 -25.79 -30.31
CA ALA A 216 6.29 -26.62 -30.94
C ALA A 216 5.69 -27.72 -31.84
N SER A 217 4.54 -28.31 -31.43
CA SER A 217 3.82 -29.25 -32.29
C SER A 217 3.16 -28.61 -33.52
N LYS A 218 2.80 -27.33 -33.43
CA LYS A 218 2.20 -26.55 -34.52
C LYS A 218 3.23 -26.01 -35.52
N ILE A 219 4.48 -25.79 -35.10
CA ILE A 219 5.59 -25.49 -36.02
C ILE A 219 5.79 -26.61 -37.03
N SER A 220 5.71 -27.85 -36.57
CA SER A 220 5.79 -29.03 -37.44
C SER A 220 4.59 -29.15 -38.40
N ALA A 221 3.48 -28.42 -38.15
CA ALA A 221 2.27 -28.38 -38.95
C ALA A 221 2.17 -27.13 -39.88
N GLY A 222 3.23 -26.27 -39.92
CA GLY A 222 3.26 -25.11 -40.85
C GLY A 222 2.48 -23.86 -40.40
N GLU A 223 2.12 -23.77 -39.10
CA GLU A 223 1.43 -22.57 -38.58
C GLU A 223 2.41 -21.41 -38.25
N SER A 224 1.87 -20.18 -38.18
CA SER A 224 2.65 -18.93 -38.21
C SER A 224 3.60 -18.75 -37.03
N LEU A 225 4.83 -18.33 -37.30
CA LEU A 225 5.87 -17.93 -36.33
C LEU A 225 5.38 -16.85 -35.34
N ILE A 226 4.43 -16.03 -35.74
CA ILE A 226 3.86 -14.93 -34.91
C ILE A 226 3.14 -15.48 -33.69
N GLY A 227 2.35 -16.56 -33.83
CA GLY A 227 1.63 -17.18 -32.71
C GLY A 227 2.59 -17.76 -31.65
N ILE A 228 3.74 -18.26 -32.09
CA ILE A 228 4.78 -18.80 -31.20
C ILE A 228 5.49 -17.67 -30.48
N LEU A 229 5.87 -16.60 -31.16
CA LEU A 229 6.47 -15.39 -30.57
C LEU A 229 5.55 -14.77 -29.49
N LEU A 230 4.26 -14.65 -29.78
CA LEU A 230 3.27 -14.13 -28.82
C LEU A 230 3.16 -15.02 -27.58
N SER A 231 3.15 -16.34 -27.73
CA SER A 231 3.08 -17.27 -26.59
C SER A 231 4.34 -17.22 -25.74
N VAL A 232 5.53 -17.12 -26.34
CA VAL A 232 6.80 -16.94 -25.63
C VAL A 232 6.86 -15.59 -24.90
N MET A 233 6.37 -14.52 -25.53
CA MET A 233 6.29 -13.19 -24.87
C MET A 233 5.34 -13.20 -23.67
N MET A 234 4.16 -13.80 -23.79
CA MET A 234 3.24 -13.96 -22.66
C MET A 234 3.89 -14.75 -21.52
N ALA A 235 4.57 -15.81 -21.87
CA ALA A 235 5.32 -16.65 -20.96
C ALA A 235 6.37 -15.86 -20.17
N ALA A 236 7.21 -15.14 -20.90
CA ALA A 236 8.23 -14.28 -20.30
C ALA A 236 7.62 -13.21 -19.40
N GLY A 237 6.51 -12.58 -19.82
CA GLY A 237 5.78 -11.59 -19.01
C GLY A 237 5.28 -12.15 -17.69
N MET A 238 4.74 -13.38 -17.68
CA MET A 238 4.30 -14.05 -16.45
C MET A 238 5.46 -14.34 -15.51
N CYS A 239 6.59 -14.85 -16.04
CA CYS A 239 7.80 -15.10 -15.25
C CYS A 239 8.37 -13.81 -14.66
N ILE A 240 8.45 -12.75 -15.44
CA ILE A 240 8.90 -11.42 -15.00
C ILE A 240 7.98 -10.89 -13.89
N SER A 241 6.67 -11.03 -14.05
CA SER A 241 5.68 -10.61 -13.04
C SER A 241 5.84 -11.35 -11.72
N ALA A 242 6.12 -12.66 -11.76
CA ALA A 242 6.36 -13.45 -10.56
C ALA A 242 7.64 -13.04 -9.84
N ILE A 243 8.75 -12.87 -10.60
CA ILE A 243 10.04 -12.40 -10.07
C ILE A 243 9.90 -10.99 -9.49
N TRP A 244 9.15 -10.11 -10.16
CA TRP A 244 8.91 -8.75 -9.71
C TRP A 244 8.26 -8.69 -8.32
N GLY A 245 7.36 -9.62 -8.02
CA GLY A 245 6.75 -9.75 -6.70
C GLY A 245 7.78 -9.95 -5.57
N ILE A 246 8.86 -10.68 -5.85
CA ILE A 246 9.95 -10.94 -4.90
C ILE A 246 10.88 -9.71 -4.80
N VAL A 247 11.28 -9.17 -5.94
CA VAL A 247 12.27 -8.08 -6.03
C VAL A 247 11.70 -6.76 -5.51
N LYS A 248 10.41 -6.52 -5.69
CA LYS A 248 9.73 -5.29 -5.25
C LYS A 248 9.93 -5.00 -3.76
N GLY A 249 9.84 -6.02 -2.90
CA GLY A 249 10.03 -5.87 -1.46
C GLY A 249 11.47 -5.46 -1.11
N PHE A 250 12.46 -6.07 -1.76
CA PHE A 250 13.87 -5.73 -1.59
C PHE A 250 14.17 -4.29 -2.04
N ILE A 251 13.72 -3.91 -3.25
CA ILE A 251 13.91 -2.57 -3.79
C ILE A 251 13.29 -1.51 -2.89
N ARG A 252 12.09 -1.79 -2.37
CA ARG A 252 11.33 -0.86 -1.54
C ARG A 252 12.03 -0.53 -0.24
N TYR A 253 12.53 -1.53 0.47
CA TYR A 253 13.12 -1.36 1.80
C TYR A 253 14.65 -1.34 1.81
N TYR A 254 15.27 -1.23 0.64
CA TYR A 254 16.73 -1.15 0.54
C TYR A 254 17.32 -0.02 1.38
N GLY A 255 18.42 -0.29 2.08
CA GLY A 255 19.09 0.69 2.92
C GLY A 255 18.26 1.17 4.12
N PHE A 256 17.35 0.32 4.63
CA PHE A 256 16.49 0.65 5.76
C PHE A 256 17.30 1.00 7.00
N LYS A 257 16.99 2.18 7.56
CA LYS A 257 17.58 2.71 8.78
C LYS A 257 16.49 3.35 9.62
N ILE A 258 16.57 3.15 10.94
CA ILE A 258 15.65 3.77 11.87
C ILE A 258 16.38 4.23 13.14
N ALA A 259 16.00 5.39 13.63
CA ALA A 259 16.49 5.94 14.89
C ALA A 259 15.34 6.55 15.68
N ARG A 260 15.37 6.38 17.01
CA ARG A 260 14.57 7.16 17.94
C ARG A 260 15.41 8.30 18.48
N ARG A 261 14.91 9.51 18.37
CA ARG A 261 15.48 10.70 19.01
C ARG A 261 14.35 11.43 19.74
N GLU A 262 14.53 11.58 21.04
CA GLU A 262 13.50 12.18 21.88
C GLU A 262 12.14 11.48 21.66
N ASP A 263 11.11 12.24 21.30
CA ASP A 263 9.77 11.77 21.02
C ASP A 263 9.46 11.57 19.52
N LYS A 264 10.51 11.29 18.71
CA LYS A 264 10.34 11.10 17.25
C LYS A 264 11.09 9.88 16.75
N LEU A 265 10.46 9.14 15.84
CA LEU A 265 11.10 8.11 15.03
C LEU A 265 11.51 8.68 13.68
N HIS A 266 12.79 8.51 13.33
CA HIS A 266 13.32 8.84 12.01
C HIS A 266 13.52 7.55 11.23
N ILE A 267 12.91 7.46 10.05
CA ILE A 267 12.91 6.26 9.21
C ILE A 267 13.37 6.64 7.82
N CYS A 268 14.41 5.97 7.30
CA CYS A 268 14.92 6.15 5.95
C CYS A 268 14.99 4.80 5.24
N TYR A 269 14.54 4.73 4.00
CA TYR A 269 14.66 3.53 3.15
C TYR A 269 14.41 3.85 1.68
N GLY A 270 14.73 2.87 0.83
CA GLY A 270 14.34 2.82 -0.56
C GLY A 270 15.49 2.98 -1.55
N LEU A 271 15.46 2.17 -2.62
CA LEU A 271 16.43 2.21 -3.72
C LEU A 271 15.93 3.10 -4.86
N LEU A 272 14.77 2.77 -5.43
CA LEU A 272 14.15 3.52 -6.54
C LEU A 272 13.25 4.66 -6.07
N LYS A 273 12.78 4.58 -4.82
CA LYS A 273 12.00 5.62 -4.16
C LYS A 273 12.59 5.82 -2.77
N LYS A 274 13.43 6.85 -2.63
CA LYS A 274 14.02 7.21 -1.34
C LYS A 274 13.01 7.97 -0.50
N VAL A 275 12.83 7.52 0.72
CA VAL A 275 11.84 8.04 1.66
C VAL A 275 12.54 8.36 2.99
N ASN A 276 12.24 9.52 3.54
CA ASN A 276 12.74 9.94 4.83
C ASN A 276 11.59 10.53 5.64
N TYR A 277 11.07 9.71 6.56
CA TYR A 277 9.97 10.06 7.45
C TYR A 277 10.44 10.37 8.85
N THR A 278 9.74 11.32 9.48
CA THR A 278 9.85 11.60 10.90
C THR A 278 8.46 11.45 11.52
N ILE A 279 8.29 10.56 12.48
CA ILE A 279 7.00 10.24 13.09
C ILE A 279 7.05 10.57 14.57
N PRO A 280 6.26 11.53 15.07
CA PRO A 280 6.11 11.77 16.50
C PRO A 280 5.48 10.54 17.18
N ILE A 281 6.01 10.13 18.34
CA ILE A 281 5.55 8.94 19.07
C ILE A 281 4.09 9.08 19.48
N GLU A 282 3.67 10.27 19.87
CA GLU A 282 2.27 10.58 20.22
C GLU A 282 1.25 10.25 19.08
N LYS A 283 1.72 10.23 17.83
CA LYS A 283 0.92 9.89 16.63
C LYS A 283 0.90 8.41 16.30
N ILE A 284 1.59 7.59 17.07
CA ILE A 284 1.54 6.13 16.93
C ILE A 284 0.30 5.64 17.69
N ASN A 285 -0.61 5.03 16.95
CA ASN A 285 -1.88 4.54 17.46
C ASN A 285 -1.87 3.04 17.75
N GLY A 286 -0.84 2.32 17.32
CA GLY A 286 -0.69 0.91 17.57
C GLY A 286 0.51 0.30 16.86
N VAL A 287 0.77 -0.96 17.16
CA VAL A 287 1.84 -1.76 16.54
C VAL A 287 1.24 -3.02 15.93
N ILE A 288 1.71 -3.35 14.73
CA ILE A 288 1.31 -4.56 14.01
C ILE A 288 2.53 -5.46 13.84
N PHE A 289 2.44 -6.71 14.31
CA PHE A 289 3.40 -7.74 13.95
C PHE A 289 2.82 -8.64 12.88
N ARG A 290 3.60 -8.85 11.83
CA ARG A 290 3.19 -9.73 10.72
C ARG A 290 4.12 -10.93 10.59
N GLN A 291 3.51 -12.06 10.32
CA GLN A 291 4.18 -13.28 9.89
C GLN A 291 3.57 -13.73 8.57
N SER A 292 4.36 -13.83 7.53
CA SER A 292 3.99 -14.56 6.33
C SER A 292 3.92 -16.06 6.62
N PHE A 293 3.54 -16.86 5.67
CA PHE A 293 3.57 -18.32 5.82
C PHE A 293 4.99 -18.83 6.11
N ALA A 294 5.98 -18.38 5.33
CA ALA A 294 7.38 -18.75 5.54
C ALA A 294 7.94 -18.24 6.88
N ALA A 295 7.58 -17.01 7.27
CA ALA A 295 7.98 -16.43 8.55
C ALA A 295 7.36 -17.18 9.75
N ARG A 296 6.16 -17.75 9.62
CA ARG A 296 5.57 -18.61 10.67
C ARG A 296 6.38 -19.89 10.88
N ILE A 297 6.81 -20.53 9.80
CA ILE A 297 7.64 -21.75 9.86
C ILE A 297 8.99 -21.46 10.53
N THR A 298 9.59 -20.30 10.22
CA THR A 298 10.90 -19.89 10.76
C THR A 298 10.84 -19.14 12.08
N GLY A 299 9.63 -18.92 12.64
CA GLY A 299 9.42 -18.19 13.89
C GLY A 299 9.83 -16.72 13.86
N GLN A 300 9.77 -16.07 12.68
CA GLN A 300 10.19 -14.70 12.51
C GLN A 300 8.99 -13.74 12.43
N TYR A 301 9.20 -12.50 12.85
CA TYR A 301 8.20 -11.42 12.91
C TYR A 301 8.76 -10.15 12.29
N MET A 302 7.97 -9.46 11.52
CA MET A 302 8.22 -8.07 11.13
C MET A 302 7.28 -7.15 11.88
N ALA A 303 7.67 -5.90 12.11
CA ALA A 303 6.83 -4.92 12.76
C ALA A 303 6.53 -3.72 11.87
N GLU A 304 5.30 -3.25 11.99
CA GLU A 304 4.78 -2.02 11.41
C GLU A 304 4.11 -1.21 12.51
N ILE A 305 4.00 0.09 12.35
CA ILE A 305 3.25 0.97 13.24
C ILE A 305 1.99 1.48 12.56
N ILE A 306 0.94 1.69 13.35
CA ILE A 306 -0.26 2.39 12.93
C ILE A 306 -0.09 3.83 13.35
N ASN A 307 0.02 4.74 12.39
CA ASN A 307 0.21 6.16 12.66
C ASN A 307 -0.68 7.05 11.79
N ILE A 308 -0.79 8.31 12.16
CA ILE A 308 -1.52 9.35 11.44
C ILE A 308 -0.57 10.04 10.47
N GLY A 309 -1.02 10.34 9.24
CA GLY A 309 -0.34 11.27 8.33
C GLY A 309 0.89 10.72 7.62
N MET A 310 0.83 9.51 7.07
CA MET A 310 1.86 8.99 6.19
C MET A 310 1.34 8.74 4.78
N GLY A 311 1.39 9.78 3.95
CA GLY A 311 1.32 9.69 2.49
C GLY A 311 -0.02 9.31 1.86
N ASP A 312 -0.18 9.73 0.60
CA ASP A 312 -1.35 9.50 -0.25
C ASP A 312 -1.35 8.11 -0.91
N ASP A 313 -0.19 7.47 -0.99
CA ASP A 313 -0.05 6.19 -1.68
C ASP A 313 -0.34 5.04 -0.70
N ALA A 314 -1.21 4.11 -1.09
CA ALA A 314 -1.50 2.90 -0.32
C ALA A 314 -0.22 2.10 0.03
N ALA A 315 0.84 2.26 -0.77
CA ALA A 315 2.16 1.71 -0.53
C ALA A 315 2.94 2.44 0.58
N GLU A 316 2.69 3.74 0.80
CA GLU A 316 3.33 4.56 1.84
C GLU A 316 2.61 4.49 3.18
N ALA A 317 1.36 4.03 3.16
CA ALA A 317 0.55 3.83 4.35
C ALA A 317 1.12 2.79 5.35
N GLU A 318 2.18 2.05 4.96
CA GLU A 318 2.88 1.10 5.82
C GLU A 318 4.10 1.76 6.47
N ALA A 319 3.95 2.18 7.71
CA ALA A 319 5.09 2.60 8.53
C ALA A 319 5.84 1.36 9.02
N PHE A 320 6.81 0.94 8.24
CA PHE A 320 7.68 -0.19 8.53
C PHE A 320 8.61 0.14 9.69
N LEU A 321 8.58 -0.64 10.76
CA LEU A 321 9.38 -0.41 11.95
C LEU A 321 10.70 -1.20 11.92
N PHE A 322 10.65 -2.47 11.57
CA PHE A 322 11.85 -3.29 11.34
C PHE A 322 11.54 -4.56 10.52
N PRO A 323 12.56 -5.08 9.78
CA PRO A 323 12.44 -6.29 8.97
C PRO A 323 12.25 -7.54 9.82
N TYR A 324 11.90 -8.65 9.16
CA TYR A 324 11.75 -9.94 9.80
C TYR A 324 12.94 -10.28 10.69
N CYS A 325 12.65 -10.65 11.92
CA CYS A 325 13.63 -11.09 12.91
C CYS A 325 12.99 -12.08 13.88
N LYS A 326 13.82 -12.79 14.64
CA LYS A 326 13.39 -13.73 15.68
C LYS A 326 12.71 -12.99 16.84
N LYS A 327 11.86 -13.68 17.59
CA LYS A 327 11.09 -13.11 18.72
C LYS A 327 11.97 -12.42 19.78
N GLU A 328 13.14 -12.96 20.06
CA GLU A 328 14.10 -12.38 21.01
C GLU A 328 14.60 -11.00 20.54
N SER A 329 14.91 -10.90 19.24
CA SER A 329 15.33 -9.64 18.62
C SER A 329 14.20 -8.61 18.55
N VAL A 330 12.94 -9.05 18.42
CA VAL A 330 11.77 -8.15 18.48
C VAL A 330 11.74 -7.40 19.79
N LYS A 331 11.96 -8.09 20.92
CA LYS A 331 11.98 -7.47 22.26
C LYS A 331 13.06 -6.39 22.36
N VAL A 332 14.28 -6.71 21.94
CA VAL A 332 15.41 -5.75 21.98
C VAL A 332 15.12 -4.52 21.11
N ARG A 333 14.65 -4.74 19.88
CA ARG A 333 14.35 -3.66 18.94
C ARG A 333 13.20 -2.77 19.42
N LEU A 334 12.14 -3.35 20.00
CA LEU A 334 11.04 -2.56 20.58
C LEU A 334 11.52 -1.74 21.77
N LYS A 335 12.31 -2.32 22.68
CA LYS A 335 12.87 -1.60 23.83
C LYS A 335 13.69 -0.38 23.39
N GLN A 336 14.41 -0.47 22.28
CA GLN A 336 15.21 0.63 21.74
C GLN A 336 14.40 1.69 21.00
N LEU A 337 13.36 1.28 20.25
CA LEU A 337 12.61 2.14 19.35
C LEU A 337 11.30 2.63 19.95
N LEU A 338 10.54 1.73 20.59
CA LEU A 338 9.22 1.97 21.16
C LEU A 338 9.05 1.23 22.51
N PRO A 339 9.75 1.65 23.57
CA PRO A 339 9.65 1.00 24.90
C PRO A 339 8.20 1.00 25.43
N GLU A 340 7.36 1.96 25.00
CA GLU A 340 5.94 2.02 25.35
C GLU A 340 5.17 0.76 24.93
N PHE A 341 5.66 0.06 23.89
CA PHE A 341 5.07 -1.16 23.34
C PHE A 341 5.90 -2.43 23.63
N GLU A 342 6.90 -2.39 24.52
CA GLU A 342 7.74 -3.57 24.85
C GLU A 342 6.90 -4.75 25.35
N HIS A 343 5.85 -4.49 26.10
CA HIS A 343 4.94 -5.50 26.66
C HIS A 343 4.19 -6.31 25.59
N THR A 344 4.05 -5.79 24.36
CA THR A 344 3.33 -6.45 23.26
C THR A 344 4.05 -7.69 22.71
N VAL A 345 5.30 -7.92 23.10
CA VAL A 345 6.11 -9.08 22.65
C VAL A 345 5.53 -10.43 23.11
N GLN A 346 4.74 -10.46 24.17
CA GLN A 346 4.14 -11.70 24.68
C GLN A 346 3.21 -12.32 23.64
N MET A 347 2.52 -11.50 22.84
CA MET A 347 1.64 -11.92 21.71
C MET A 347 0.60 -12.99 22.12
N GLU A 348 0.19 -12.97 23.39
CA GLU A 348 -0.84 -13.88 23.90
C GLU A 348 -2.22 -13.42 23.45
N TYR A 349 -3.05 -14.36 23.06
CA TYR A 349 -4.43 -14.11 22.63
C TYR A 349 -5.30 -15.35 22.84
N GLU A 350 -6.59 -15.14 22.91
CA GLU A 350 -7.59 -16.20 22.98
C GLU A 350 -8.12 -16.51 21.57
N LYS A 351 -8.30 -17.80 21.27
CA LYS A 351 -8.86 -18.23 19.99
C LYS A 351 -10.34 -17.91 19.93
N GLN A 352 -10.89 -17.85 18.74
CA GLN A 352 -12.32 -17.68 18.52
C GLN A 352 -13.12 -18.80 19.22
N PRO A 353 -14.34 -18.49 19.70
CA PRO A 353 -15.25 -19.51 20.22
C PRO A 353 -15.52 -20.62 19.22
N LYS A 354 -15.76 -21.85 19.72
CA LYS A 354 -16.01 -23.00 18.86
C LYS A 354 -17.27 -22.82 18.01
N GLU A 355 -18.24 -22.11 18.52
CA GLU A 355 -19.53 -21.82 17.88
C GLU A 355 -19.41 -20.90 16.66
N THR A 356 -18.23 -20.34 16.40
CA THR A 356 -17.95 -19.49 15.22
C THR A 356 -18.28 -20.22 13.89
N TRP A 357 -18.16 -21.55 13.85
CA TRP A 357 -18.56 -22.35 12.68
C TRP A 357 -20.01 -22.12 12.29
N ILE A 358 -20.90 -21.98 13.28
CA ILE A 358 -22.35 -21.74 13.05
C ILE A 358 -22.53 -20.34 12.44
N ALA A 359 -21.78 -19.35 12.92
CA ALA A 359 -21.84 -18.00 12.38
C ALA A 359 -21.41 -17.90 10.89
N TRP A 360 -20.60 -18.85 10.41
CA TRP A 360 -20.18 -18.94 9.01
C TRP A 360 -21.12 -19.76 8.12
N LEU A 361 -22.14 -20.45 8.68
CA LEU A 361 -23.07 -21.25 7.89
C LEU A 361 -23.78 -20.43 6.79
N TRP A 362 -24.18 -19.18 7.09
CA TRP A 362 -24.95 -18.37 6.14
C TRP A 362 -24.18 -18.06 4.84
N PRO A 363 -22.96 -17.47 4.87
CA PRO A 363 -22.20 -17.22 3.66
C PRO A 363 -21.81 -18.54 2.96
N SER A 364 -21.55 -19.60 3.69
CA SER A 364 -21.24 -20.91 3.13
C SER A 364 -22.44 -21.52 2.41
N PHE A 365 -23.65 -21.36 2.94
CA PHE A 365 -24.89 -21.82 2.31
C PHE A 365 -25.15 -21.09 0.99
N LEU A 366 -24.99 -19.76 0.94
CA LEU A 366 -25.14 -18.99 -0.28
C LEU A 366 -24.11 -19.41 -1.35
N TYR A 367 -22.87 -19.65 -0.96
CA TYR A 367 -21.85 -20.18 -1.86
C TYR A 367 -22.23 -21.56 -2.40
N PHE A 368 -22.69 -22.46 -1.55
CA PHE A 368 -23.12 -23.79 -1.95
C PHE A 368 -24.30 -23.75 -2.95
N LEU A 369 -25.28 -22.90 -2.70
CA LEU A 369 -26.40 -22.67 -3.60
C LEU A 369 -25.94 -22.20 -4.98
N PHE A 370 -25.03 -21.23 -5.01
CA PHE A 370 -24.43 -20.72 -6.25
C PHE A 370 -23.63 -21.81 -6.99
N ALA A 371 -22.84 -22.60 -6.27
CA ALA A 371 -22.04 -23.67 -6.84
C ALA A 371 -22.91 -24.78 -7.48
N VAL A 372 -24.01 -25.16 -6.83
CA VAL A 372 -24.98 -26.10 -7.37
C VAL A 372 -25.63 -25.53 -8.63
N PHE A 373 -26.11 -24.27 -8.56
CA PHE A 373 -26.71 -23.60 -9.73
C PHE A 373 -25.72 -23.53 -10.91
N ALA A 374 -24.50 -23.12 -10.69
CA ALA A 374 -23.47 -23.02 -11.73
C ALA A 374 -23.18 -24.41 -12.36
N THR A 375 -23.13 -25.45 -11.55
CA THR A 375 -22.88 -26.82 -12.04
C THR A 375 -24.04 -27.33 -12.89
N VAL A 376 -25.30 -27.11 -12.44
CA VAL A 376 -26.51 -27.52 -13.17
C VAL A 376 -26.63 -26.74 -14.48
N ALA A 377 -26.46 -25.42 -14.45
CA ALA A 377 -26.47 -24.59 -15.62
C ALA A 377 -25.38 -25.01 -16.64
N GLY A 378 -24.17 -25.27 -16.15
CA GLY A 378 -23.07 -25.77 -16.99
C GLY A 378 -23.37 -27.15 -17.62
N ALA A 379 -24.03 -28.03 -16.90
CA ALA A 379 -24.43 -29.35 -17.43
C ALA A 379 -25.48 -29.20 -18.56
N ILE A 380 -26.40 -28.22 -18.43
CA ILE A 380 -27.47 -27.99 -19.43
C ILE A 380 -26.93 -27.26 -20.67
N TYR A 381 -26.22 -26.15 -20.47
CA TYR A 381 -25.79 -25.25 -21.56
C TYR A 381 -24.47 -25.65 -22.21
N MET A 382 -23.58 -26.33 -21.49
CA MET A 382 -22.24 -26.71 -21.96
C MET A 382 -21.92 -28.19 -21.61
N PRO A 383 -22.65 -29.16 -22.09
CA PRO A 383 -22.50 -30.57 -21.69
C PRO A 383 -21.10 -31.12 -21.96
N LYS A 384 -20.44 -30.68 -23.03
CA LYS A 384 -19.06 -31.08 -23.35
C LYS A 384 -18.06 -30.72 -22.25
N TYR A 385 -18.28 -29.63 -21.54
CA TYR A 385 -17.38 -29.10 -20.51
C TYR A 385 -17.86 -29.37 -19.07
N SER A 386 -19.02 -29.99 -18.89
CA SER A 386 -19.67 -30.18 -17.59
C SER A 386 -18.75 -30.85 -16.55
N LYS A 387 -17.99 -31.86 -16.95
CA LYS A 387 -17.05 -32.58 -16.08
C LYS A 387 -15.92 -31.65 -15.58
N TRP A 388 -15.40 -30.80 -16.44
CA TRP A 388 -14.35 -29.81 -16.09
C TRP A 388 -14.89 -28.70 -15.21
N MET A 389 -16.14 -28.26 -15.46
CA MET A 389 -16.83 -27.32 -14.59
C MET A 389 -17.06 -27.88 -13.20
N LEU A 390 -17.54 -29.12 -13.10
CA LEU A 390 -17.68 -29.79 -11.83
C LEU A 390 -16.35 -29.93 -11.10
N ALA A 391 -15.28 -30.33 -11.78
CA ALA A 391 -13.96 -30.44 -11.21
C ALA A 391 -13.47 -29.08 -10.69
N GLY A 392 -13.70 -27.99 -11.44
CA GLY A 392 -13.39 -26.61 -11.04
C GLY A 392 -14.15 -26.18 -9.79
N VAL A 393 -15.46 -26.43 -9.74
CA VAL A 393 -16.31 -26.11 -8.57
C VAL A 393 -15.83 -26.87 -7.33
N VAL A 394 -15.53 -28.18 -7.47
CA VAL A 394 -14.99 -29.00 -6.36
C VAL A 394 -13.65 -28.43 -5.86
N LEU A 395 -12.73 -28.11 -6.78
CA LEU A 395 -11.43 -27.56 -6.42
C LEU A 395 -11.55 -26.23 -5.68
N VAL A 396 -12.39 -25.31 -6.17
CA VAL A 396 -12.66 -24.02 -5.51
C VAL A 396 -13.31 -24.23 -4.14
N SER A 397 -14.22 -25.20 -4.02
CA SER A 397 -14.89 -25.54 -2.74
C SER A 397 -13.90 -26.06 -1.70
N VAL A 398 -13.01 -26.99 -2.11
CA VAL A 398 -11.95 -27.51 -1.23
C VAL A 398 -11.00 -26.38 -0.80
N TRP A 399 -10.62 -25.51 -1.73
CA TRP A 399 -9.78 -24.35 -1.42
C TRP A 399 -10.46 -23.39 -0.44
N ALA A 400 -11.74 -23.06 -0.65
CA ALA A 400 -12.53 -22.23 0.25
C ALA A 400 -12.61 -22.84 1.66
N LEU A 401 -12.83 -24.15 1.76
CA LEU A 401 -12.85 -24.87 3.04
C LEU A 401 -11.49 -24.78 3.75
N LEU A 402 -10.39 -24.97 3.05
CA LEU A 402 -9.04 -24.82 3.61
C LEU A 402 -8.80 -23.42 4.14
N LEU A 403 -9.25 -22.37 3.44
CA LEU A 403 -9.18 -21.00 3.90
C LEU A 403 -9.99 -20.78 5.19
N VAL A 404 -11.20 -21.29 5.26
CA VAL A 404 -12.07 -21.20 6.46
C VAL A 404 -11.40 -21.87 7.65
N ILE A 405 -10.88 -23.09 7.49
CA ILE A 405 -10.15 -23.82 8.53
C ILE A 405 -8.91 -23.04 8.99
N ALA A 406 -8.10 -22.53 8.05
CA ALA A 406 -6.91 -21.76 8.34
C ALA A 406 -7.24 -20.48 9.12
N HIS A 407 -8.32 -19.78 8.72
CA HIS A 407 -8.79 -18.58 9.43
C HIS A 407 -9.25 -18.89 10.85
N TYR A 408 -10.08 -19.95 11.01
CA TYR A 408 -10.55 -20.37 12.32
C TYR A 408 -9.42 -20.64 13.32
N HIS A 409 -8.37 -21.34 12.88
CA HIS A 409 -7.23 -21.66 13.73
C HIS A 409 -6.27 -20.49 13.97
N THR A 410 -6.33 -19.44 13.15
CA THR A 410 -5.39 -18.31 13.21
C THR A 410 -5.99 -17.12 13.94
N ALA A 411 -7.27 -16.83 13.75
CA ALA A 411 -7.92 -15.65 14.28
C ALA A 411 -8.26 -15.79 15.77
N GLY A 412 -8.23 -14.65 16.47
CA GLY A 412 -8.57 -14.57 17.88
C GLY A 412 -8.39 -13.12 18.38
N SER A 413 -8.68 -12.90 19.64
CA SER A 413 -8.54 -11.60 20.29
C SER A 413 -8.20 -11.75 21.76
N ARG A 414 -7.67 -10.69 22.37
CA ARG A 414 -7.49 -10.59 23.81
C ARG A 414 -7.90 -9.20 24.25
N LEU A 415 -8.79 -9.16 25.20
CA LEU A 415 -9.23 -7.93 25.86
C LEU A 415 -8.32 -7.64 27.06
N GLY A 416 -7.22 -6.92 26.86
CA GLY A 416 -6.35 -6.44 27.93
C GLY A 416 -7.00 -5.29 28.71
N LYS A 417 -6.43 -4.88 29.85
CA LYS A 417 -6.97 -3.75 30.65
C LYS A 417 -6.89 -2.42 29.90
N GLU A 418 -5.77 -2.14 29.25
CA GLU A 418 -5.48 -0.88 28.57
C GLU A 418 -5.44 -0.99 27.04
N GLU A 419 -5.35 -2.22 26.52
CA GLU A 419 -5.20 -2.47 25.10
C GLU A 419 -6.05 -3.65 24.62
N LEU A 420 -6.36 -3.62 23.33
CA LEU A 420 -7.01 -4.69 22.60
C LEU A 420 -6.01 -5.34 21.66
N ILE A 421 -5.89 -6.66 21.75
CA ILE A 421 -5.03 -7.45 20.85
C ILE A 421 -5.95 -8.16 19.87
N LEU A 422 -5.73 -7.94 18.57
CA LEU A 422 -6.44 -8.62 17.51
C LEU A 422 -5.46 -9.51 16.73
N VAL A 423 -5.87 -10.73 16.47
CA VAL A 423 -5.09 -11.66 15.66
C VAL A 423 -5.92 -12.13 14.48
N GLN A 424 -5.40 -11.97 13.27
CA GLN A 424 -6.10 -12.25 12.03
C GLN A 424 -5.19 -12.92 11.03
N GLY A 425 -5.78 -13.60 10.08
CA GLY A 425 -5.10 -14.15 8.91
C GLY A 425 -5.63 -15.54 8.55
N TYR A 426 -5.06 -16.04 7.48
CA TYR A 426 -5.27 -17.39 6.99
C TYR A 426 -3.95 -18.17 7.10
N PHE A 427 -3.17 -18.17 6.07
CA PHE A 427 -1.80 -18.71 6.08
C PHE A 427 -0.81 -17.76 6.75
N ARG A 428 -0.93 -16.47 6.49
CA ARG A 428 -0.21 -15.41 7.22
C ARG A 428 -0.90 -15.14 8.56
N LYS A 429 -0.17 -14.58 9.51
CA LYS A 429 -0.69 -14.18 10.81
C LYS A 429 -0.32 -12.74 11.11
N THR A 430 -1.29 -11.97 11.52
CA THR A 430 -1.13 -10.55 11.85
C THR A 430 -1.63 -10.33 13.28
N TYR A 431 -0.78 -9.80 14.12
CA TYR A 431 -1.11 -9.36 15.48
C TYR A 431 -1.20 -7.85 15.48
N CYS A 432 -2.29 -7.30 15.93
CA CYS A 432 -2.53 -5.86 16.00
C CYS A 432 -2.77 -5.48 17.46
N PHE A 433 -1.95 -4.59 17.99
CA PHE A 433 -1.99 -4.09 19.37
C PHE A 433 -2.50 -2.67 19.36
N LEU A 434 -3.64 -2.43 20.00
CA LEU A 434 -4.39 -1.17 19.95
C LEU A 434 -4.72 -0.71 21.37
N PRO A 435 -4.10 0.36 21.88
CA PRO A 435 -4.54 1.00 23.13
C PRO A 435 -5.98 1.53 22.97
N TYR A 436 -6.88 1.28 23.94
CA TYR A 436 -8.28 1.72 23.88
C TYR A 436 -8.40 3.23 23.68
N ARG A 437 -7.56 4.03 24.30
CA ARG A 437 -7.51 5.50 24.15
C ARG A 437 -7.25 6.01 22.73
N LYS A 438 -6.79 5.14 21.82
CA LYS A 438 -6.49 5.48 20.42
C LYS A 438 -7.60 5.04 19.45
N ILE A 439 -8.62 4.34 19.95
CA ILE A 439 -9.77 3.89 19.17
C ILE A 439 -10.77 5.03 19.08
N GLN A 440 -11.25 5.34 17.88
CA GLN A 440 -12.27 6.39 17.68
C GLN A 440 -13.68 5.86 17.97
N TYR A 441 -14.01 4.74 17.36
CA TYR A 441 -15.27 4.03 17.62
C TYR A 441 -15.16 2.58 17.18
N VAL A 442 -16.06 1.76 17.68
CA VAL A 442 -16.18 0.34 17.34
C VAL A 442 -17.59 0.09 16.81
N GLU A 443 -17.66 -0.54 15.66
CA GLU A 443 -18.91 -1.03 15.08
C GLU A 443 -19.03 -2.53 15.33
N LEU A 444 -20.05 -2.92 16.09
CA LEU A 444 -20.34 -4.33 16.35
C LEU A 444 -21.39 -4.85 15.38
N LYS A 445 -21.13 -5.99 14.75
CA LYS A 445 -21.98 -6.61 13.73
C LYS A 445 -22.36 -8.03 14.15
N GLN A 446 -23.60 -8.38 13.89
CA GLN A 446 -24.10 -9.72 14.19
C GLN A 446 -24.98 -10.21 13.04
N ASN A 447 -24.62 -11.35 12.43
CA ASN A 447 -25.48 -12.00 11.45
C ASN A 447 -26.47 -12.94 12.14
N PHE A 448 -27.49 -13.37 11.41
CA PHE A 448 -28.56 -14.20 11.97
C PHE A 448 -28.04 -15.49 12.67
N PRO A 449 -27.14 -16.32 12.07
CA PRO A 449 -26.61 -17.48 12.77
C PRO A 449 -25.77 -17.13 14.01
N ALA A 450 -24.99 -16.03 13.96
CA ALA A 450 -24.21 -15.58 15.10
C ALA A 450 -25.11 -15.17 16.28
N LYS A 451 -26.29 -14.58 15.99
CA LYS A 451 -27.28 -14.21 17.01
C LYS A 451 -27.78 -15.44 17.77
N LEU A 452 -27.99 -16.57 17.09
CA LEU A 452 -28.45 -17.82 17.72
C LEU A 452 -27.42 -18.36 18.73
N VAL A 453 -26.14 -18.14 18.48
CA VAL A 453 -25.04 -18.59 19.35
C VAL A 453 -24.40 -17.48 20.19
N ARG A 454 -25.03 -16.31 20.24
CA ARG A 454 -24.59 -15.14 21.02
C ARG A 454 -23.14 -14.71 20.71
N LEU A 455 -22.79 -14.72 19.43
CA LEU A 455 -21.51 -14.25 18.93
C LEU A 455 -21.67 -12.93 18.20
N GLN A 456 -20.63 -12.11 18.27
CA GLN A 456 -20.51 -10.86 17.55
C GLN A 456 -19.17 -10.79 16.84
N LYS A 457 -19.08 -10.03 15.77
CA LYS A 457 -17.85 -9.57 15.15
C LYS A 457 -17.89 -8.06 15.10
N GLY A 458 -16.77 -7.41 14.86
CA GLY A 458 -16.77 -5.96 14.80
C GLY A 458 -15.69 -5.38 13.92
N GLU A 459 -15.74 -4.08 13.79
CA GLU A 459 -14.76 -3.26 13.12
C GLU A 459 -14.34 -2.12 14.06
N ILE A 460 -13.03 -1.95 14.20
CA ILE A 460 -12.43 -0.85 14.97
C ILE A 460 -12.01 0.21 13.99
N HIS A 461 -12.44 1.42 14.24
CA HIS A 461 -12.07 2.58 13.46
C HIS A 461 -11.01 3.40 14.21
N LEU A 462 -9.89 3.65 13.54
CA LEU A 462 -8.73 4.36 14.05
C LEU A 462 -8.49 5.62 13.24
N LEU A 463 -7.90 6.60 13.85
CA LEU A 463 -7.31 7.73 13.12
C LEU A 463 -5.97 7.26 12.56
N ALA A 464 -5.97 6.76 11.34
CA ALA A 464 -4.79 6.18 10.69
C ALA A 464 -4.89 6.33 9.17
N SER A 465 -3.82 5.97 8.47
CA SER A 465 -3.83 5.88 7.01
C SER A 465 -4.92 4.91 6.51
N ALA A 466 -5.40 5.10 5.27
CA ALA A 466 -6.53 4.38 4.68
C ALA A 466 -6.45 2.85 4.88
N ARG A 467 -5.26 2.27 4.79
CA ARG A 467 -5.03 0.83 4.96
C ARG A 467 -5.25 0.33 6.39
N ASN A 468 -4.88 1.13 7.38
CA ASN A 468 -4.90 0.75 8.80
C ASN A 468 -6.06 1.38 9.56
N ARG A 469 -6.92 2.14 8.85
CA ARG A 469 -8.06 2.86 9.44
C ARG A 469 -9.08 1.93 10.05
N ILE A 470 -9.34 0.79 9.41
CA ILE A 470 -10.32 -0.21 9.85
C ILE A 470 -9.59 -1.50 10.20
N GLN A 471 -9.78 -1.95 11.45
CA GLN A 471 -9.28 -3.25 11.93
C GLN A 471 -10.45 -4.13 12.31
N ASN A 472 -10.52 -5.32 11.70
CA ASN A 472 -11.61 -6.26 11.98
C ASN A 472 -11.40 -6.95 13.33
N ILE A 473 -12.46 -7.09 14.11
CA ILE A 473 -12.48 -7.94 15.31
C ILE A 473 -13.00 -9.31 14.88
N PRO A 474 -12.26 -10.43 15.12
CA PRO A 474 -12.77 -11.77 14.92
C PRO A 474 -14.02 -12.03 15.75
N PHE A 475 -14.71 -13.13 15.51
CA PHE A 475 -15.87 -13.50 16.33
C PHE A 475 -15.51 -13.67 17.81
N PHE A 476 -16.32 -13.10 18.69
CA PHE A 476 -16.20 -13.11 20.14
C PHE A 476 -17.58 -13.17 20.78
N SER A 477 -17.66 -13.42 22.09
CA SER A 477 -18.93 -13.52 22.81
C SER A 477 -19.60 -12.14 22.99
N GLU A 478 -20.92 -12.11 23.11
CA GLU A 478 -21.65 -10.85 23.45
C GLU A 478 -21.14 -10.23 24.76
N LYS A 479 -20.74 -11.05 25.74
CA LYS A 479 -20.16 -10.57 26.99
C LYS A 479 -18.89 -9.77 26.78
N ASP A 480 -18.03 -10.22 25.87
CA ASP A 480 -16.79 -9.51 25.53
C ASP A 480 -17.10 -8.19 24.81
N GLY A 481 -18.20 -8.15 24.06
CA GLY A 481 -18.70 -6.92 23.43
C GLY A 481 -19.07 -5.84 24.45
N GLU A 482 -19.72 -6.22 25.55
CA GLU A 482 -20.01 -5.27 26.65
C GLU A 482 -18.72 -4.80 27.34
N VAL A 483 -17.74 -5.68 27.53
CA VAL A 483 -16.44 -5.29 28.07
C VAL A 483 -15.71 -4.30 27.16
N ILE A 484 -15.77 -4.47 25.84
CA ILE A 484 -15.19 -3.49 24.89
C ILE A 484 -15.88 -2.14 25.04
N LYS A 485 -17.22 -2.10 25.11
CA LYS A 485 -17.98 -0.85 25.31
C LYS A 485 -17.58 -0.15 26.62
N GLU A 486 -17.53 -0.89 27.71
CA GLU A 486 -17.15 -0.33 29.01
C GLU A 486 -15.76 0.29 29.00
N ARG A 487 -14.79 -0.38 28.36
CA ARG A 487 -13.41 0.11 28.28
C ARG A 487 -13.20 1.29 27.35
N LEU A 488 -14.06 1.44 26.34
CA LEU A 488 -14.05 2.61 25.44
C LEU A 488 -14.66 3.86 26.11
N LEU A 489 -15.52 3.69 27.11
CA LEU A 489 -16.17 4.79 27.82
C LEU A 489 -15.34 5.32 29.00
N ARG A 490 -14.32 4.60 29.40
CA ARG A 490 -13.32 5.03 30.42
C ARG A 490 -12.20 5.84 29.79
#